data_48d30102ddb1eec40b117f239c030939
#
_entry.id   48d30102ddb1eec40b117f239c030939
#
_cell.length_a   1.000
_cell.length_b   1.000
_cell.length_c   1.000
_cell.angle_alpha   90.00
_cell.angle_beta   90.00
_cell.angle_gamma   90.00
#
_symmetry.space_group_name_H-M   'P 1'
#
loop_
_entity.id
_entity.type
_entity.pdbx_description
1 polymer ?
#
loop_
_entity_poly.entity_id
_entity_poly.type
_entity_poly.pdbx_seq_one_letter_code
_entity_poly.pdbx_strand_id
1 'polypeptide(L)'
;MLDLVPDTAIKGRGAVGNSAGRFDNEAHYKIDDGWRYENQIAKEKLPTILRPDAVRSILTRNRSQDVPFDRSINPNRGCEHEYVYCFARPSNSYLNLSSGLDFETRIFHKDRAAELLAAELRKPRY
;
A
#
# COMPACT_ATOMS: atom_id res chain seq x y z
N MET A 1 4.03 18.89 -27.81
CA MET A 1 4.86 18.07 -26.88
C MET A 1 4.13 18.01 -25.56
N LEU A 2 3.91 16.82 -25.02
CA LEU A 2 3.28 16.68 -23.72
C LEU A 2 4.36 16.83 -22.64
N ASP A 3 4.17 17.79 -21.73
CA ASP A 3 5.13 18.03 -20.67
C ASP A 3 4.84 17.13 -19.47
N LEU A 4 5.91 16.53 -18.90
CA LEU A 4 5.81 15.76 -17.68
C LEU A 4 5.48 16.69 -16.51
N VAL A 5 4.43 16.38 -15.78
CA VAL A 5 4.06 17.11 -14.58
C VAL A 5 4.87 16.55 -13.40
N PRO A 6 5.68 17.38 -12.73
CA PRO A 6 6.44 16.92 -11.58
C PRO A 6 5.51 16.52 -10.43
N ASP A 7 5.94 15.53 -9.67
CA ASP A 7 5.25 15.15 -8.45
C ASP A 7 5.37 16.25 -7.40
N THR A 8 4.26 16.67 -6.84
CA THR A 8 4.18 17.70 -5.81
C THR A 8 3.56 17.16 -4.54
N ALA A 9 3.92 17.77 -3.42
CA ALA A 9 3.36 17.37 -2.12
C ALA A 9 1.83 17.49 -2.11
N ILE A 10 1.16 16.45 -1.62
CA ILE A 10 -0.29 16.39 -1.48
C ILE A 10 -0.62 16.56 0.00
N LYS A 11 -1.61 17.41 0.30
CA LYS A 11 -2.03 17.67 1.68
C LYS A 11 -2.47 16.38 2.38
N GLY A 12 -1.85 16.08 3.51
CA GLY A 12 -2.14 14.90 4.31
C GLY A 12 -1.62 13.60 3.68
N ARG A 13 -0.51 13.69 2.89
CA ARG A 13 0.18 12.53 2.33
C ARG A 13 1.69 12.70 2.40
N GLY A 14 2.40 11.64 2.73
CA GLY A 14 3.86 11.62 2.76
C GLY A 14 4.45 11.38 1.36
N ALA A 15 3.86 10.49 0.58
CA ALA A 15 4.26 10.26 -0.79
C ALA A 15 3.73 11.34 -1.72
N VAL A 16 4.49 11.68 -2.75
CA VAL A 16 4.13 12.71 -3.74
C VAL A 16 3.57 12.12 -5.03
N GLY A 17 3.72 10.82 -5.24
CA GLY A 17 3.26 10.14 -6.45
C GLY A 17 3.29 8.63 -6.32
N ASN A 18 3.01 7.95 -7.43
CA ASN A 18 3.05 6.51 -7.56
C ASN A 18 4.22 6.12 -8.46
N SER A 19 5.33 5.69 -7.87
CA SER A 19 6.44 5.12 -8.61
C SER A 19 6.12 3.71 -9.09
N ALA A 20 6.70 3.31 -10.21
CA ALA A 20 6.61 1.95 -10.71
C ALA A 20 7.20 0.95 -9.70
N GLY A 21 6.53 -0.18 -9.52
CA GLY A 21 6.99 -1.27 -8.68
C GLY A 21 8.08 -2.10 -9.38
N ARG A 22 8.80 -2.91 -8.59
CA ARG A 22 9.88 -3.78 -9.13
C ARG A 22 9.38 -4.84 -10.12
N PHE A 23 8.10 -5.14 -10.10
CA PHE A 23 7.46 -6.14 -10.98
C PHE A 23 6.69 -5.51 -12.15
N ASP A 24 6.64 -4.18 -12.20
CA ASP A 24 5.94 -3.46 -13.26
C ASP A 24 6.82 -3.40 -14.50
N ASN A 25 6.24 -3.77 -15.63
CA ASN A 25 6.90 -3.64 -16.93
C ASN A 25 6.73 -2.24 -17.53
N GLU A 26 5.85 -1.43 -16.96
CA GLU A 26 5.50 -0.10 -17.44
C GLU A 26 5.64 0.93 -16.31
N ALA A 27 6.15 2.10 -16.67
CA ALA A 27 6.20 3.24 -15.76
C ALA A 27 5.05 4.21 -16.08
N HIS A 28 4.37 4.67 -15.05
CA HIS A 28 3.30 5.65 -15.17
C HIS A 28 3.83 7.04 -14.88
N TYR A 29 3.58 7.97 -15.78
CA TYR A 29 3.97 9.37 -15.66
C TYR A 29 2.74 10.27 -15.69
N LYS A 30 2.77 11.34 -14.91
CA LYS A 30 1.79 12.40 -15.03
C LYS A 30 2.14 13.26 -16.24
N ILE A 31 1.20 13.42 -17.14
CA ILE A 31 1.35 14.25 -18.34
C ILE A 31 0.31 15.35 -18.29
N ASP A 32 0.73 16.57 -18.57
CA ASP A 32 -0.18 17.68 -18.77
C ASP A 32 -0.67 17.68 -20.22
N ASP A 33 -1.95 17.44 -20.40
CA ASP A 33 -2.63 17.46 -21.70
C ASP A 33 -3.29 18.82 -22.01
N GLY A 34 -3.04 19.81 -21.17
CA GLY A 34 -3.59 21.16 -21.32
C GLY A 34 -5.05 21.33 -20.87
N TRP A 35 -5.69 20.28 -20.36
CA TRP A 35 -7.08 20.32 -19.90
C TRP A 35 -7.23 20.57 -18.39
N ARG A 36 -6.13 20.75 -17.68
CA ARG A 36 -6.15 20.98 -16.23
C ARG A 36 -6.25 22.47 -15.90
N TYR A 37 -7.25 22.83 -15.12
CA TYR A 37 -7.31 24.14 -14.49
C TYR A 37 -6.31 24.19 -13.34
N GLU A 38 -5.31 25.06 -13.42
CA GLU A 38 -4.22 25.22 -12.44
C GLU A 38 -4.68 25.37 -10.98
N ASN A 39 -5.91 25.84 -10.78
CA ASN A 39 -6.46 26.10 -9.45
C ASN A 39 -7.07 24.88 -8.74
N GLN A 40 -7.26 23.75 -9.42
CA GLN A 40 -7.85 22.55 -8.82
C GLN A 40 -6.80 21.56 -8.27
N ILE A 41 -5.58 21.61 -8.81
CA ILE A 41 -4.55 20.59 -8.52
C ILE A 41 -3.93 20.77 -7.12
N ALA A 42 -3.86 21.99 -6.61
CA ALA A 42 -3.12 22.29 -5.37
C ALA A 42 -3.88 22.01 -4.07
N LYS A 43 -5.15 21.60 -4.11
CA LYS A 43 -6.00 21.54 -2.90
C LYS A 43 -6.82 20.28 -2.71
N GLU A 44 -6.85 19.34 -3.63
CA GLU A 44 -7.64 18.14 -3.46
C GLU A 44 -6.95 17.14 -2.51
N LYS A 45 -7.59 16.94 -1.37
CA LYS A 45 -7.24 15.88 -0.45
C LYS A 45 -7.61 14.54 -1.07
N LEU A 46 -6.61 13.69 -1.36
CA LEU A 46 -6.87 12.35 -1.84
C LEU A 46 -7.58 11.51 -0.78
N PRO A 47 -8.75 10.93 -1.09
CA PRO A 47 -9.46 10.08 -0.14
C PRO A 47 -8.72 8.76 0.06
N THR A 48 -8.86 8.19 1.26
CA THR A 48 -8.44 6.82 1.56
C THR A 48 -9.57 5.86 1.21
N ILE A 49 -9.25 4.80 0.47
CA ILE A 49 -10.20 3.76 0.07
C ILE A 49 -9.89 2.50 0.87
N LEU A 50 -10.87 1.99 1.61
CA LEU A 50 -10.77 0.72 2.33
C LEU A 50 -11.41 -0.39 1.51
N ARG A 51 -10.71 -1.51 1.37
CA ARG A 51 -11.21 -2.71 0.67
C ARG A 51 -10.96 -3.97 1.49
N PRO A 52 -11.88 -4.95 1.47
CA PRO A 52 -11.63 -6.23 2.09
C PRO A 52 -10.55 -7.00 1.32
N ASP A 53 -9.67 -7.67 2.04
CA ASP A 53 -8.66 -8.57 1.52
C ASP A 53 -9.08 -10.02 1.83
N ALA A 54 -9.46 -10.77 0.79
CA ALA A 54 -9.86 -12.15 0.92
C ALA A 54 -8.64 -13.06 1.08
N VAL A 55 -8.35 -13.48 2.31
CA VAL A 55 -7.25 -14.38 2.63
C VAL A 55 -7.76 -15.68 3.23
N ARG A 56 -7.02 -16.76 3.03
CA ARG A 56 -7.31 -18.08 3.63
C ARG A 56 -6.59 -18.31 4.95
N SER A 57 -5.48 -17.66 5.16
CA SER A 57 -4.65 -17.74 6.35
C SER A 57 -4.22 -16.36 6.79
N ILE A 58 -4.18 -16.13 8.10
CA ILE A 58 -3.72 -14.87 8.70
C ILE A 58 -2.27 -14.96 9.19
N LEU A 59 -1.77 -16.18 9.45
CA LEU A 59 -0.42 -16.38 9.94
C LEU A 59 0.60 -16.39 8.81
N THR A 60 1.63 -15.59 9.00
CA THR A 60 2.84 -15.59 8.17
C THR A 60 3.99 -16.16 8.97
N ARG A 61 4.73 -17.10 8.39
CA ARG A 61 5.93 -17.68 8.99
C ARG A 61 7.15 -16.91 8.55
N ASN A 62 8.02 -16.61 9.51
CA ASN A 62 9.31 -15.96 9.27
C ASN A 62 10.44 -16.92 9.63
N ARG A 63 11.43 -17.03 8.76
CA ARG A 63 12.63 -17.85 8.97
C ARG A 63 13.91 -16.99 9.13
N SER A 64 13.76 -15.67 9.23
CA SER A 64 14.90 -14.79 9.44
C SER A 64 15.48 -14.99 10.83
N GLN A 65 16.80 -15.07 10.91
CA GLN A 65 17.52 -15.15 12.20
C GLN A 65 17.55 -13.82 12.93
N ASP A 66 17.24 -12.72 12.23
CA ASP A 66 17.33 -11.36 12.77
C ASP A 66 16.13 -10.96 13.64
N VAL A 67 15.05 -11.76 13.63
CA VAL A 67 13.86 -11.50 14.43
C VAL A 67 13.58 -12.62 15.42
N PRO A 68 13.20 -12.30 16.67
CA PRO A 68 13.03 -13.28 17.74
C PRO A 68 11.71 -14.06 17.68
N PHE A 69 10.96 -13.97 16.59
CA PHE A 69 9.68 -14.66 16.40
C PHE A 69 9.62 -15.33 15.02
N ASP A 70 8.98 -16.47 14.94
CA ASP A 70 8.81 -17.24 13.71
C ASP A 70 7.44 -17.04 13.05
N ARG A 71 6.51 -16.38 13.72
CA ARG A 71 5.14 -16.14 13.25
C ARG A 71 4.69 -14.73 13.50
N SER A 72 3.93 -14.22 12.55
CA SER A 72 3.31 -12.89 12.64
C SER A 72 1.93 -12.88 12.01
N ILE A 73 1.12 -11.95 12.43
CA ILE A 73 -0.16 -11.63 11.79
C ILE A 73 -0.14 -10.20 11.28
N ASN A 74 -0.76 -9.99 10.14
CA ASN A 74 -0.93 -8.67 9.58
C ASN A 74 -2.39 -8.48 9.15
N PRO A 75 -3.23 -7.85 9.97
CA PRO A 75 -4.65 -7.68 9.69
C PRO A 75 -4.93 -6.67 8.58
N ASN A 76 -3.99 -5.80 8.27
CA ASN A 76 -4.15 -4.74 7.27
C ASN A 76 -2.96 -4.71 6.31
N ARG A 77 -3.19 -4.16 5.11
CA ARG A 77 -2.14 -3.77 4.16
C ARG A 77 -2.32 -2.32 3.77
N GLY A 78 -1.23 -1.60 3.65
CA GLY A 78 -1.24 -0.15 3.48
C GLY A 78 -1.30 0.57 4.82
N CYS A 79 -0.98 1.85 4.81
CA CYS A 79 -0.91 2.65 6.03
C CYS A 79 -1.09 4.12 5.71
N GLU A 80 -1.95 4.79 6.45
CA GLU A 80 -2.26 6.21 6.30
C GLU A 80 -1.33 7.13 7.13
N HIS A 81 -0.37 6.56 7.87
CA HIS A 81 0.57 7.34 8.71
C HIS A 81 1.64 8.12 7.94
N GLU A 82 1.71 7.97 6.64
CA GLU A 82 2.50 8.83 5.74
C GLU A 82 4.02 8.74 5.88
N TYR A 83 4.57 7.77 6.59
CA TYR A 83 6.01 7.58 6.67
C TYR A 83 6.60 7.19 5.31
N VAL A 84 7.36 8.10 4.69
CA VAL A 84 7.96 7.89 3.36
C VAL A 84 9.01 6.79 3.34
N TYR A 85 9.67 6.54 4.45
CA TYR A 85 10.72 5.52 4.62
C TYR A 85 10.21 4.23 5.27
N CYS A 86 8.91 3.97 5.26
CA CYS A 86 8.34 2.76 5.84
C CYS A 86 8.79 1.51 5.07
N PHE A 87 9.34 0.53 5.78
CA PHE A 87 9.83 -0.73 5.18
C PHE A 87 8.72 -1.59 4.57
N ALA A 88 7.46 -1.38 4.95
CA ALA A 88 6.32 -2.12 4.43
C ALA A 88 5.84 -1.65 3.04
N ARG A 89 6.26 -0.47 2.57
CA ARG A 89 5.84 0.09 1.28
C ARG A 89 6.08 -0.85 0.09
N PRO A 90 7.23 -1.52 -0.05
CA PRO A 90 7.48 -2.42 -1.18
C PRO A 90 6.50 -3.60 -1.28
N SER A 91 5.81 -3.95 -0.20
CA SER A 91 4.81 -5.03 -0.21
C SER A 91 3.62 -4.76 -1.15
N ASN A 92 3.32 -3.49 -1.46
CA ASN A 92 2.28 -3.12 -2.41
C ASN A 92 2.55 -3.61 -3.84
N SER A 93 3.80 -3.80 -4.21
CA SER A 93 4.17 -4.34 -5.54
C SER A 93 3.58 -5.71 -5.80
N TYR A 94 3.37 -6.54 -4.78
CA TYR A 94 2.71 -7.85 -4.91
C TYR A 94 1.21 -7.75 -5.20
N LEU A 95 0.61 -6.57 -5.00
CA LEU A 95 -0.79 -6.28 -5.29
C LEU A 95 -0.96 -5.51 -6.62
N ASN A 96 0.09 -5.36 -7.41
CA ASN A 96 0.17 -4.49 -8.58
C ASN A 96 -0.16 -3.02 -8.25
N LEU A 97 0.15 -2.59 -7.05
CA LEU A 97 -0.01 -1.22 -6.58
C LEU A 97 1.35 -0.57 -6.34
N SER A 98 1.42 0.74 -6.49
CA SER A 98 2.62 1.49 -6.17
C SER A 98 2.92 1.48 -4.67
N SER A 99 4.19 1.50 -4.32
CA SER A 99 4.65 1.72 -2.95
C SER A 99 4.54 3.19 -2.49
N GLY A 100 4.15 4.10 -3.38
CA GLY A 100 3.94 5.52 -3.11
C GLY A 100 2.54 5.83 -2.56
N LEU A 101 1.79 6.66 -3.28
CA LEU A 101 0.44 7.09 -2.86
C LEU A 101 -0.54 5.93 -2.73
N ASP A 102 -0.44 4.89 -3.54
CA ASP A 102 -1.32 3.72 -3.41
C ASP A 102 -1.20 3.05 -2.04
N PHE A 103 0.00 3.03 -1.46
CA PHE A 103 0.22 2.48 -0.12
C PHE A 103 -0.53 3.27 0.96
N GLU A 104 -0.68 4.57 0.79
CA GLU A 104 -1.35 5.46 1.73
C GLU A 104 -2.86 5.58 1.49
N THR A 105 -3.31 5.42 0.24
CA THR A 105 -4.68 5.68 -0.17
C THR A 105 -5.54 4.44 -0.38
N ARG A 106 -4.92 3.29 -0.63
CA ARG A 106 -5.59 2.01 -0.87
C ARG A 106 -5.23 1.02 0.20
N ILE A 107 -6.04 0.97 1.25
CA ILE A 107 -5.82 0.13 2.42
C ILE A 107 -6.71 -1.11 2.31
N PHE A 108 -6.11 -2.27 2.49
CA PHE A 108 -6.80 -3.55 2.53
C PHE A 108 -6.89 -4.03 3.97
N HIS A 109 -8.05 -4.54 4.36
CA HIS A 109 -8.29 -5.09 5.69
C HIS A 109 -8.82 -6.52 5.60
N LYS A 110 -8.46 -7.34 6.55
CA LYS A 110 -8.91 -8.73 6.64
C LYS A 110 -10.06 -8.81 7.63
N ASP A 111 -11.30 -8.77 7.13
CA ASP A 111 -12.51 -8.72 7.94
C ASP A 111 -12.63 -9.86 8.95
N ARG A 112 -12.15 -11.04 8.58
CA ARG A 112 -12.24 -12.25 9.37
C ARG A 112 -10.93 -12.60 10.08
N ALA A 113 -10.10 -11.63 10.39
CA ALA A 113 -8.78 -11.85 10.96
C ALA A 113 -8.84 -12.67 12.28
N ALA A 114 -9.75 -12.32 13.17
CA ALA A 114 -9.91 -13.02 14.45
C ALA A 114 -10.37 -14.48 14.28
N GLU A 115 -11.33 -14.73 13.38
CA GLU A 115 -11.82 -16.08 13.09
C GLU A 115 -10.73 -16.94 12.43
N LEU A 116 -10.00 -16.38 11.48
CA LEU A 116 -8.89 -17.06 10.82
C LEU A 116 -7.77 -17.40 11.81
N LEU A 117 -7.45 -16.47 12.70
CA LEU A 117 -6.46 -16.73 13.75
C LEU A 117 -6.91 -17.85 14.69
N ALA A 118 -8.16 -17.82 15.15
CA ALA A 118 -8.71 -18.87 15.99
C ALA A 118 -8.67 -20.25 15.31
N ALA A 119 -8.97 -20.31 14.02
CA ALA A 119 -8.89 -21.53 13.24
C ALA A 119 -7.44 -22.03 13.10
N GLU A 120 -6.49 -21.13 12.87
CA GLU A 120 -5.06 -21.46 12.78
C GLU A 120 -4.52 -22.02 14.11
N LEU A 121 -4.88 -21.40 15.24
CA LEU A 121 -4.44 -21.82 16.56
C LEU A 121 -5.00 -23.19 16.99
N ARG A 122 -6.11 -23.61 16.40
CA ARG A 122 -6.72 -24.95 16.67
C ARG A 122 -6.07 -26.07 15.89
N LYS A 123 -5.19 -25.78 14.93
CA LYS A 123 -4.51 -26.82 14.14
C LYS A 123 -3.52 -27.61 15.02
N PRO A 124 -3.46 -28.94 14.86
CA PRO A 124 -2.57 -29.79 15.69
C PRO A 124 -1.07 -29.50 15.55
N ARG A 125 -0.69 -28.82 14.47
CA ARG A 125 0.70 -28.44 14.16
C ARG A 125 0.89 -26.92 14.11
N TYR A 126 0.25 -26.26 15.01
CA TYR A 126 0.48 -24.83 15.19
C TYR A 126 1.92 -24.53 15.62
#